data_7325aef5a8e5fbdceb664e8441a66033
#
_entry.id   7325aef5a8e5fbdceb664e8441a66033
#
_cell.length_a   1.000
_cell.length_b   1.000
_cell.length_c   1.000
_cell.angle_alpha   90.00
_cell.angle_beta   90.00
_cell.angle_gamma   90.00
#
_symmetry.space_group_name_H-M   'P 1'
#
loop_
_entity.id
_entity.type
_entity.pdbx_description
1 polymer ?
#
loop_
_entity_poly.entity_id
_entity_poly.type
_entity_poly.pdbx_seq_one_letter_code
_entity_poly.pdbx_strand_id
1 'polypeptide(L)'
;MHSLAQGRRLFLSGLTLALLGSASPGYAFSPQPASPQAENFQDIAAQRAFGYAVDAQRDAIDKENSTSPSVAWAGDYYFGDGTGQNVSVSLSRHSGVAATWQGCLGTYSANKGTVIPQADGSLLLKFEQPNDERAFGFADHLVPVPWGERMYMISEKELPAFASAVNLGDEPRKGAYGSFLMRSGDERRKVHGLPVLPPAQQSLIREVPLEVGVVSANRLHNNDADKFECQYRLKLDRGANDGLAAGMKLVATGRRTGNYVTLEQTTSTSAVGTMSLYGDECTSSDWRPSTKARFTSGAYREVSPNDSP
;
A
#
# COMPACT_ATOMS: atom_id res chain seq x y z
N MET A 1 13.11 -43.74 27.05
CA MET A 1 13.86 -44.99 26.86
C MET A 1 14.50 -44.96 25.49
N HIS A 2 15.84 -45.25 25.43
CA HIS A 2 16.78 -45.26 24.30
C HIS A 2 17.16 -43.92 23.71
N SER A 3 18.25 -43.21 23.99
CA SER A 3 19.72 -43.47 24.17
C SER A 3 20.40 -44.13 22.97
N LEU A 4 21.36 -43.37 22.39
CA LEU A 4 22.68 -43.74 21.86
C LEU A 4 23.13 -42.62 20.92
N ALA A 5 24.09 -41.75 21.20
CA ALA A 5 25.52 -41.90 21.53
C ALA A 5 26.41 -42.18 20.31
N GLN A 6 27.37 -41.25 20.17
CA GLN A 6 28.76 -41.40 19.76
C GLN A 6 29.17 -41.41 18.28
N GLY A 7 30.22 -40.62 18.03
CA GLY A 7 31.12 -40.80 16.90
C GLY A 7 32.09 -39.63 16.64
N ARG A 8 32.99 -39.33 17.59
CA ARG A 8 34.22 -38.55 17.37
C ARG A 8 35.17 -39.32 16.43
N ARG A 9 35.75 -38.69 15.42
CA ARG A 9 37.05 -39.07 14.88
C ARG A 9 37.91 -37.84 14.64
N LEU A 10 38.96 -37.76 15.46
CA LEU A 10 40.20 -37.00 15.25
C LEU A 10 41.03 -37.72 14.17
N PHE A 11 41.64 -36.96 13.26
CA PHE A 11 42.83 -37.36 12.54
C PHE A 11 43.86 -36.25 12.63
N LEU A 12 44.92 -36.53 13.41
CA LEU A 12 46.24 -35.89 13.35
C LEU A 12 47.11 -36.68 12.38
N SER A 13 47.87 -35.99 11.56
CA SER A 13 49.15 -36.36 10.94
C SER A 13 49.46 -35.27 9.93
N GLY A 14 50.60 -34.69 9.77
CA GLY A 14 51.94 -34.88 10.24
C GLY A 14 52.79 -33.84 9.50
N LEU A 15 53.74 -33.36 10.21
CA LEU A 15 54.74 -32.34 9.89
C LEU A 15 55.68 -32.79 8.77
N THR A 16 55.99 -31.94 7.79
CA THR A 16 57.28 -31.98 7.09
C THR A 16 57.72 -30.56 6.67
N LEU A 17 58.81 -30.15 7.26
CA LEU A 17 59.54 -28.92 7.05
C LEU A 17 60.46 -29.09 5.84
N ALA A 18 60.40 -28.23 4.85
CA ALA A 18 61.43 -28.04 3.82
C ALA A 18 61.65 -26.56 3.57
N LEU A 19 62.79 -26.06 4.13
CA LEU A 19 63.33 -24.74 3.84
C LEU A 19 64.08 -24.82 2.51
N LEU A 20 63.64 -24.09 1.49
CA LEU A 20 64.46 -23.69 0.35
C LEU A 20 64.17 -22.22 0.05
N GLY A 21 65.18 -21.40 0.35
CA GLY A 21 65.17 -19.97 0.01
C GLY A 21 65.25 -19.73 -1.52
N SER A 22 64.41 -18.88 -2.02
CA SER A 22 64.59 -18.22 -3.29
C SER A 22 64.04 -16.80 -3.20
N ALA A 23 64.88 -15.84 -3.46
CA ALA A 23 64.54 -14.40 -3.59
C ALA A 23 63.48 -14.23 -4.67
N SER A 24 62.32 -13.68 -4.30
CA SER A 24 61.25 -13.31 -5.23
C SER A 24 61.31 -11.81 -5.51
N PRO A 25 61.14 -11.38 -6.76
CA PRO A 25 61.07 -9.96 -7.13
C PRO A 25 59.76 -9.34 -6.58
N GLY A 26 59.86 -8.03 -6.26
CA GLY A 26 58.78 -7.25 -5.64
C GLY A 26 57.45 -7.39 -6.34
N TYR A 27 56.50 -7.93 -5.67
CA TYR A 27 55.08 -7.86 -6.05
C TYR A 27 54.54 -6.49 -5.66
N ALA A 28 54.15 -5.72 -6.69
CA ALA A 28 53.30 -4.56 -6.49
C ALA A 28 52.04 -5.00 -5.76
N PHE A 29 51.73 -4.41 -4.60
CA PHE A 29 50.49 -4.62 -3.87
C PHE A 29 49.35 -4.12 -4.78
N SER A 30 48.67 -5.03 -5.47
CA SER A 30 47.33 -4.74 -5.98
C SER A 30 46.40 -4.59 -4.79
N PRO A 31 45.59 -3.53 -4.70
CA PRO A 31 44.62 -3.41 -3.62
C PRO A 31 43.69 -4.65 -3.67
N GLN A 32 43.65 -5.40 -2.60
CA GLN A 32 42.78 -6.54 -2.46
C GLN A 32 41.34 -6.03 -2.53
N PRO A 33 40.46 -6.60 -3.37
CA PRO A 33 39.06 -6.18 -3.42
C PRO A 33 38.48 -6.31 -2.00
N ALA A 34 37.74 -5.28 -1.57
CA ALA A 34 37.09 -5.25 -0.27
C ALA A 34 36.28 -6.54 -0.10
N SER A 35 36.36 -7.14 1.08
CA SER A 35 35.63 -8.39 1.34
C SER A 35 34.12 -8.12 1.25
N PRO A 36 33.29 -9.04 0.75
CA PRO A 36 31.81 -8.89 0.69
C PRO A 36 31.19 -8.53 2.04
N GLN A 37 31.84 -8.88 3.15
CA GLN A 37 31.40 -8.52 4.50
C GLN A 37 31.61 -7.02 4.81
N ALA A 38 32.65 -6.38 4.30
CA ALA A 38 32.89 -4.96 4.52
C ALA A 38 31.86 -4.09 3.79
N GLU A 39 31.47 -4.47 2.58
CA GLU A 39 30.40 -3.78 1.83
C GLU A 39 29.08 -3.86 2.58
N ASN A 40 28.72 -5.02 3.14
CA ASN A 40 27.46 -5.21 3.90
C ASN A 40 27.41 -4.33 5.17
N PHE A 41 28.52 -4.17 5.89
CA PHE A 41 28.54 -3.30 7.09
C PHE A 41 28.43 -1.80 6.73
N GLN A 42 28.99 -1.36 5.63
CA GLN A 42 28.86 0.03 5.17
C GLN A 42 27.41 0.33 4.74
N ASP A 43 26.75 -0.57 4.05
CA ASP A 43 25.35 -0.44 3.67
C ASP A 43 24.42 -0.37 4.88
N ILE A 44 24.62 -1.22 5.88
CA ILE A 44 23.85 -1.20 7.12
C ILE A 44 24.06 0.12 7.89
N ALA A 45 25.28 0.62 7.97
CA ALA A 45 25.58 1.88 8.63
C ALA A 45 24.93 3.07 7.89
N ALA A 46 24.98 3.08 6.55
CA ALA A 46 24.34 4.08 5.73
C ALA A 46 22.80 4.06 5.86
N GLN A 47 22.19 2.87 5.87
CA GLN A 47 20.76 2.72 6.09
C GLN A 47 20.33 3.23 7.48
N ARG A 48 21.09 2.93 8.53
CA ARG A 48 20.82 3.47 9.88
C ARG A 48 20.96 4.98 9.94
N ALA A 49 22.01 5.54 9.33
CA ALA A 49 22.21 6.99 9.28
C ALA A 49 21.06 7.68 8.54
N PHE A 50 20.57 7.07 7.46
CA PHE A 50 19.41 7.58 6.74
C PHE A 50 18.12 7.47 7.58
N GLY A 51 17.93 6.39 8.32
CA GLY A 51 16.82 6.25 9.28
C GLY A 51 16.79 7.39 10.29
N TYR A 52 17.94 7.71 10.92
CA TYR A 52 18.03 8.86 11.82
C TYR A 52 17.74 10.21 11.12
N ALA A 53 18.12 10.35 9.85
CA ALA A 53 17.81 11.54 9.08
C ALA A 53 16.30 11.67 8.80
N VAL A 54 15.59 10.56 8.58
CA VAL A 54 14.12 10.52 8.46
C VAL A 54 13.45 10.92 9.77
N ASP A 55 13.93 10.41 10.90
CA ASP A 55 13.41 10.78 12.23
C ASP A 55 13.65 12.27 12.55
N ALA A 56 14.85 12.78 12.27
CA ALA A 56 15.15 14.21 12.42
C ALA A 56 14.28 15.10 11.52
N GLN A 57 13.94 14.65 10.32
CA GLN A 57 12.98 15.33 9.44
C GLN A 57 11.59 15.35 10.06
N ARG A 58 11.15 14.22 10.64
CA ARG A 58 9.85 14.12 11.33
C ARG A 58 9.79 15.10 12.50
N ASP A 59 10.83 15.16 13.34
CA ASP A 59 10.91 16.11 14.46
C ASP A 59 10.80 17.56 13.96
N ALA A 60 11.43 17.89 12.83
CA ALA A 60 11.35 19.22 12.23
C ALA A 60 9.93 19.53 11.73
N ILE A 61 9.25 18.55 11.12
CA ILE A 61 7.85 18.64 10.68
C ILE A 61 6.93 18.88 11.89
N ASP A 62 7.08 18.10 12.95
CA ASP A 62 6.29 18.22 14.18
C ASP A 62 6.47 19.59 14.83
N LYS A 63 7.71 20.06 14.88
CA LYS A 63 8.02 21.41 15.37
C LYS A 63 7.36 22.49 14.53
N GLU A 64 7.45 22.40 13.20
CA GLU A 64 6.79 23.36 12.30
C GLU A 64 5.28 23.36 12.51
N ASN A 65 4.65 22.19 12.49
CA ASN A 65 3.20 22.04 12.63
C ASN A 65 2.68 22.52 14.00
N SER A 66 3.52 22.48 15.05
CA SER A 66 3.16 22.96 16.38
C SER A 66 3.35 24.49 16.57
N THR A 67 4.20 25.13 15.77
CA THR A 67 4.59 26.54 15.98
C THR A 67 4.02 27.50 14.95
N SER A 68 3.66 27.02 13.77
CA SER A 68 3.16 27.86 12.67
C SER A 68 1.71 27.53 12.34
N PRO A 69 0.90 28.52 11.87
CA PRO A 69 -0.43 28.22 11.33
C PRO A 69 -0.26 27.21 10.20
N SER A 70 -0.64 26.00 10.45
CA SER A 70 -0.48 24.90 9.50
C SER A 70 -1.45 25.07 8.33
N VAL A 71 -1.00 24.77 7.12
CA VAL A 71 -1.91 24.53 6.00
C VAL A 71 -2.81 23.34 6.33
N ALA A 72 -4.02 23.33 5.82
CA ALA A 72 -5.04 22.32 6.19
C ALA A 72 -4.57 20.87 6.03
N TRP A 73 -3.69 20.62 5.08
CA TRP A 73 -3.15 19.29 4.79
C TRP A 73 -1.91 18.91 5.62
N ALA A 74 -1.30 19.81 6.38
CA ALA A 74 -0.15 19.47 7.21
C ALA A 74 -0.55 18.61 8.41
N GLY A 75 0.32 17.72 8.82
CA GLY A 75 0.10 16.81 9.96
C GLY A 75 0.68 15.41 9.74
N ASP A 76 0.39 14.54 10.71
CA ASP A 76 0.77 13.14 10.68
C ASP A 76 -0.39 12.30 10.17
N TYR A 77 -0.09 11.39 9.28
CA TYR A 77 -1.05 10.49 8.64
C TYR A 77 -0.62 9.05 8.84
N TYR A 78 -1.60 8.19 9.01
CA TYR A 78 -1.35 6.80 9.33
C TYR A 78 -2.36 5.86 8.64
N PHE A 79 -1.84 4.73 8.18
CA PHE A 79 -2.61 3.56 7.76
C PHE A 79 -2.02 2.32 8.42
N GLY A 80 -2.87 1.45 8.96
CA GLY A 80 -2.48 0.16 9.53
C GLY A 80 -3.21 -0.15 10.83
N ASP A 81 -2.96 -1.34 11.36
CA ASP A 81 -3.57 -1.88 12.59
C ASP A 81 -2.62 -1.92 13.79
N GLY A 82 -1.38 -1.45 13.61
CA GLY A 82 -0.32 -1.46 14.62
C GLY A 82 0.43 -2.79 14.74
N THR A 83 -0.04 -3.87 14.12
CA THR A 83 0.56 -5.20 14.22
C THR A 83 1.06 -5.75 12.89
N GLY A 84 0.36 -5.47 11.81
CA GLY A 84 0.69 -5.91 10.45
C GLY A 84 1.51 -4.88 9.68
N GLN A 85 1.02 -4.47 8.53
CA GLN A 85 1.63 -3.43 7.72
C GLN A 85 1.16 -2.05 8.17
N ASN A 86 2.10 -1.16 8.48
CA ASN A 86 1.82 0.17 8.98
C ASN A 86 2.59 1.20 8.16
N VAL A 87 1.89 2.16 7.60
CA VAL A 87 2.46 3.28 6.85
C VAL A 87 2.21 4.57 7.63
N SER A 88 3.25 5.34 7.87
CA SER A 88 3.18 6.66 8.50
C SER A 88 3.79 7.70 7.57
N VAL A 89 3.12 8.82 7.39
CA VAL A 89 3.57 9.94 6.56
C VAL A 89 3.35 11.23 7.34
N SER A 90 4.42 11.95 7.65
CA SER A 90 4.40 13.27 8.28
C SER A 90 4.63 14.33 7.21
N LEU A 91 3.81 15.38 7.17
CA LEU A 91 3.79 16.41 6.13
C LEU A 91 3.81 17.80 6.74
N SER A 92 4.66 18.68 6.23
CA SER A 92 4.60 20.12 6.48
C SER A 92 5.02 20.94 5.26
N ARG A 93 4.73 22.23 5.30
CA ARG A 93 4.93 23.11 4.15
C ARG A 93 6.41 23.37 3.84
N HIS A 94 7.23 23.52 4.87
CA HIS A 94 8.63 23.92 4.73
C HIS A 94 9.58 22.79 5.11
N SER A 95 9.30 22.05 6.18
CA SER A 95 10.11 20.91 6.60
C SER A 95 9.86 19.64 5.74
N GLY A 96 8.88 19.65 4.82
CA GLY A 96 8.71 18.63 3.79
C GLY A 96 7.96 17.37 4.24
N VAL A 97 8.48 16.20 3.89
CA VAL A 97 7.87 14.88 4.14
C VAL A 97 8.85 13.93 4.81
N ALA A 98 8.35 13.15 5.78
CA ALA A 98 9.00 11.97 6.34
C ALA A 98 8.01 10.79 6.29
N ALA A 99 8.43 9.66 5.73
CA ALA A 99 7.58 8.49 5.54
C ALA A 99 8.28 7.22 6.02
N THR A 100 7.53 6.32 6.65
CA THR A 100 8.00 5.01 7.08
C THR A 100 6.96 3.93 6.78
N TRP A 101 7.44 2.76 6.37
CA TRP A 101 6.65 1.55 6.25
C TRP A 101 7.21 0.50 7.21
N GLN A 102 6.40 0.07 8.15
CA GLN A 102 6.77 -0.86 9.22
C GLN A 102 5.87 -2.09 9.20
N GLY A 103 6.38 -3.20 9.68
CA GLY A 103 5.62 -4.43 9.86
C GLY A 103 6.23 -5.31 10.95
N CYS A 104 5.78 -6.56 11.03
CA CYS A 104 6.19 -7.51 12.08
C CYS A 104 7.71 -7.74 12.15
N LEU A 105 8.43 -7.56 11.05
CA LEU A 105 9.89 -7.77 10.97
C LEU A 105 10.69 -6.48 11.10
N GLY A 106 10.04 -5.36 11.42
CA GLY A 106 10.67 -4.05 11.56
C GLY A 106 10.34 -3.06 10.44
N THR A 107 11.24 -2.13 10.16
CA THR A 107 11.07 -1.12 9.11
C THR A 107 11.44 -1.71 7.76
N TYR A 108 10.47 -1.75 6.83
CA TYR A 108 10.67 -2.22 5.45
C TYR A 108 11.20 -1.11 4.55
N SER A 109 10.72 0.12 4.76
CA SER A 109 11.13 1.28 4.00
C SER A 109 11.02 2.54 4.85
N ALA A 110 11.92 3.48 4.60
CA ALA A 110 11.87 4.84 5.14
C ALA A 110 12.34 5.81 4.06
N ASN A 111 11.71 6.97 3.97
CA ASN A 111 12.12 8.01 3.03
C ASN A 111 11.77 9.39 3.59
N LYS A 112 12.45 10.42 3.06
CA LYS A 112 12.19 11.81 3.38
C LYS A 112 12.37 12.67 2.13
N GLY A 113 11.91 13.92 2.20
CA GLY A 113 12.03 14.78 1.04
C GLY A 113 11.22 16.06 1.17
N THR A 114 10.79 16.60 0.04
CA THR A 114 10.04 17.86 -0.03
C THR A 114 8.61 17.66 -0.48
N VAL A 115 7.73 18.57 -0.07
CA VAL A 115 6.32 18.63 -0.50
C VAL A 115 6.13 19.81 -1.43
N ILE A 116 5.53 19.58 -2.58
CA ILE A 116 5.22 20.61 -3.58
C ILE A 116 3.72 20.64 -3.81
N PRO A 117 3.00 21.61 -3.21
CA PRO A 117 1.58 21.79 -3.49
C PRO A 117 1.36 22.11 -4.96
N GLN A 118 0.36 21.46 -5.57
CA GLN A 118 -0.03 21.62 -6.96
C GLN A 118 -1.21 22.60 -7.08
N ALA A 119 -1.43 23.14 -8.29
CA ALA A 119 -2.50 24.10 -8.54
C ALA A 119 -3.91 23.51 -8.37
N ASP A 120 -4.07 22.19 -8.52
CA ASP A 120 -5.31 21.45 -8.32
C ASP A 120 -5.58 21.05 -6.86
N GLY A 121 -4.67 21.43 -5.95
CA GLY A 121 -4.74 21.12 -4.52
C GLY A 121 -4.09 19.79 -4.13
N SER A 122 -3.61 19.01 -5.09
CA SER A 122 -2.81 17.81 -4.80
C SER A 122 -1.40 18.16 -4.30
N LEU A 123 -0.70 17.16 -3.78
CA LEU A 123 0.66 17.28 -3.27
C LEU A 123 1.57 16.34 -4.05
N LEU A 124 2.65 16.89 -4.62
CA LEU A 124 3.74 16.11 -5.17
C LEU A 124 4.83 15.96 -4.11
N LEU A 125 5.16 14.73 -3.74
CA LEU A 125 6.24 14.38 -2.84
C LEU A 125 7.50 14.06 -3.63
N LYS A 126 8.59 14.76 -3.38
CA LYS A 126 9.90 14.45 -3.96
C LYS A 126 10.77 13.80 -2.91
N PHE A 127 10.90 12.51 -2.97
CA PHE A 127 11.71 11.72 -2.07
C PHE A 127 13.21 11.79 -2.42
N GLU A 128 14.08 11.72 -1.40
CA GLU A 128 15.53 11.76 -1.56
C GLU A 128 16.14 10.42 -2.00
N GLN A 129 15.53 9.31 -1.56
CA GLN A 129 15.98 7.97 -1.96
C GLN A 129 15.07 7.41 -3.06
N PRO A 130 15.57 6.43 -3.86
CA PRO A 130 14.73 5.72 -4.81
C PRO A 130 13.44 5.22 -4.16
N ASN A 131 12.31 5.47 -4.84
CA ASN A 131 10.98 5.21 -4.31
C ASN A 131 10.20 4.35 -5.30
N ASP A 132 10.27 3.02 -5.16
CA ASP A 132 9.46 2.09 -5.96
C ASP A 132 8.24 1.64 -5.14
N GLU A 133 7.07 2.14 -5.48
CA GLU A 133 5.81 1.79 -4.81
C GLU A 133 5.52 0.28 -4.85
N ARG A 134 6.05 -0.46 -5.82
CA ARG A 134 5.90 -1.91 -5.91
C ARG A 134 6.81 -2.67 -4.92
N ALA A 135 7.79 -1.97 -4.34
CA ALA A 135 8.78 -2.50 -3.41
C ALA A 135 8.77 -1.73 -2.09
N PHE A 136 7.60 -1.61 -1.45
CA PHE A 136 7.39 -0.84 -0.21
C PHE A 136 7.72 0.66 -0.33
N GLY A 137 7.68 1.23 -1.51
CA GLY A 137 7.75 2.67 -1.72
C GLY A 137 6.44 3.38 -1.36
N PHE A 138 6.48 4.69 -1.33
CA PHE A 138 5.35 5.54 -0.96
C PHE A 138 4.74 6.18 -2.21
N ALA A 139 3.45 6.47 -2.16
CA ALA A 139 2.83 7.27 -3.21
C ALA A 139 3.47 8.67 -3.24
N ASP A 140 3.87 9.12 -4.42
CA ASP A 140 4.46 10.43 -4.65
C ASP A 140 3.44 11.53 -5.00
N HIS A 141 2.23 11.15 -5.40
CA HIS A 141 1.09 12.03 -5.62
C HIS A 141 -0.02 11.76 -4.62
N LEU A 142 -0.25 12.69 -3.70
CA LEU A 142 -1.28 12.61 -2.68
C LEU A 142 -2.34 13.71 -2.85
N VAL A 143 -3.58 13.35 -2.61
CA VAL A 143 -4.72 14.24 -2.62
C VAL A 143 -5.26 14.38 -1.20
N PRO A 144 -5.28 15.60 -0.62
CA PRO A 144 -5.97 15.88 0.62
C PRO A 144 -7.48 15.75 0.43
N VAL A 145 -8.12 14.89 1.18
CA VAL A 145 -9.56 14.65 1.11
C VAL A 145 -10.20 14.91 2.49
N PRO A 146 -10.77 16.11 2.72
CA PRO A 146 -11.57 16.35 3.91
C PRO A 146 -12.92 15.64 3.83
N TRP A 147 -13.32 15.00 4.93
CA TRP A 147 -14.63 14.39 5.08
C TRP A 147 -15.18 14.62 6.50
N GLY A 148 -16.12 15.55 6.62
CA GLY A 148 -16.56 16.03 7.92
C GLY A 148 -15.41 16.63 8.71
N GLU A 149 -15.14 16.11 9.90
CA GLU A 149 -14.04 16.55 10.76
C GLU A 149 -12.72 15.80 10.48
N ARG A 150 -12.71 14.82 9.58
CA ARG A 150 -11.54 14.01 9.25
C ARG A 150 -10.80 14.55 8.05
N MET A 151 -9.50 14.30 8.03
CA MET A 151 -8.64 14.54 6.87
C MET A 151 -7.98 13.24 6.44
N TYR A 152 -8.09 12.94 5.16
CA TYR A 152 -7.39 11.81 4.54
C TYR A 152 -6.33 12.31 3.55
N MET A 153 -5.25 11.53 3.39
CA MET A 153 -4.30 11.63 2.29
C MET A 153 -4.44 10.39 1.41
N ILE A 154 -4.95 10.58 0.22
CA ILE A 154 -5.24 9.49 -0.72
C ILE A 154 -4.30 9.60 -1.92
N SER A 155 -3.66 8.50 -2.30
CA SER A 155 -2.95 8.45 -3.57
C SER A 155 -3.94 8.73 -4.71
N GLU A 156 -3.57 9.57 -5.67
CA GLU A 156 -4.44 9.94 -6.78
C GLU A 156 -5.05 8.71 -7.48
N LYS A 157 -4.25 7.66 -7.68
CA LYS A 157 -4.69 6.40 -8.30
C LYS A 157 -5.65 5.59 -7.43
N GLU A 158 -5.71 5.85 -6.12
CA GLU A 158 -6.61 5.17 -5.18
C GLU A 158 -7.91 5.94 -4.90
N LEU A 159 -8.08 7.15 -5.43
CA LEU A 159 -9.33 7.92 -5.28
C LEU A 159 -10.58 7.13 -5.71
N PRO A 160 -10.58 6.36 -6.82
CA PRO A 160 -11.74 5.55 -7.19
C PRO A 160 -12.06 4.44 -6.17
N ALA A 161 -11.06 3.84 -5.56
CA ALA A 161 -11.25 2.84 -4.51
C ALA A 161 -11.75 3.47 -3.21
N PHE A 162 -11.25 4.66 -2.84
CA PHE A 162 -11.75 5.44 -1.72
C PHE A 162 -13.23 5.80 -1.91
N ALA A 163 -13.59 6.33 -3.09
CA ALA A 163 -14.99 6.63 -3.41
C ALA A 163 -15.88 5.38 -3.34
N SER A 164 -15.37 4.22 -3.76
CA SER A 164 -16.11 2.95 -3.64
C SER A 164 -16.38 2.56 -2.19
N ALA A 165 -15.41 2.72 -1.28
CA ALA A 165 -15.61 2.48 0.14
C ALA A 165 -16.70 3.42 0.70
N VAL A 166 -16.64 4.70 0.36
CA VAL A 166 -17.65 5.70 0.76
C VAL A 166 -19.03 5.32 0.26
N ASN A 167 -19.17 4.96 -1.02
CA ASN A 167 -20.45 4.58 -1.64
C ASN A 167 -21.06 3.31 -1.00
N LEU A 168 -20.22 2.40 -0.53
CA LEU A 168 -20.65 1.16 0.09
C LEU A 168 -20.94 1.31 1.60
N GLY A 169 -20.68 2.49 2.15
CA GLY A 169 -20.89 2.77 3.57
C GLY A 169 -19.81 2.15 4.47
N ASP A 170 -18.68 1.74 3.89
CA ASP A 170 -17.56 1.21 4.66
C ASP A 170 -16.70 2.36 5.20
N GLU A 171 -16.15 2.16 6.39
CA GLU A 171 -15.12 3.06 6.91
C GLU A 171 -13.84 2.84 6.08
N PRO A 172 -13.36 3.84 5.30
CA PRO A 172 -12.32 3.62 4.29
C PRO A 172 -11.04 3.02 4.87
N ARG A 173 -10.65 3.42 6.07
CA ARG A 173 -9.42 2.92 6.73
C ARG A 173 -9.50 1.46 7.14
N LYS A 174 -10.69 0.98 7.48
CA LYS A 174 -10.93 -0.41 7.93
C LYS A 174 -11.27 -1.35 6.78
N GLY A 175 -11.62 -0.80 5.62
CA GLY A 175 -12.05 -1.57 4.46
C GLY A 175 -10.89 -2.20 3.70
N ALA A 176 -11.19 -3.26 2.94
CA ALA A 176 -10.25 -3.92 2.02
C ALA A 176 -10.06 -3.14 0.71
N TYR A 177 -10.31 -1.82 0.72
CA TYR A 177 -10.37 -1.02 -0.50
C TYR A 177 -9.04 -0.39 -0.90
N GLY A 178 -8.17 -0.05 0.06
CA GLY A 178 -6.89 0.56 -0.20
C GLY A 178 -6.18 1.02 1.06
N SER A 179 -4.96 1.54 0.91
CA SER A 179 -4.12 2.02 2.01
C SER A 179 -4.36 3.52 2.26
N PHE A 180 -5.56 3.88 2.66
CA PHE A 180 -5.95 5.27 2.87
C PHE A 180 -5.39 5.83 4.17
N LEU A 181 -4.49 6.80 4.04
CA LEU A 181 -3.88 7.46 5.17
C LEU A 181 -4.88 8.43 5.80
N MET A 182 -5.20 8.26 7.08
CA MET A 182 -6.02 9.20 7.85
C MET A 182 -5.12 9.99 8.80
N ARG A 183 -5.46 11.26 9.02
CA ARG A 183 -4.73 12.09 10.00
C ARG A 183 -4.80 11.48 11.38
N SER A 184 -3.66 11.37 12.04
CA SER A 184 -3.56 10.88 13.41
C SER A 184 -4.39 11.77 14.35
N GLY A 185 -5.19 11.15 15.20
CA GLY A 185 -6.13 11.83 16.09
C GLY A 185 -7.53 12.08 15.51
N ASP A 186 -7.74 11.80 14.20
CA ASP A 186 -9.06 11.94 13.57
C ASP A 186 -9.93 10.66 13.72
N GLU A 187 -9.40 9.59 14.31
CA GLU A 187 -10.06 8.27 14.38
C GLU A 187 -11.44 8.30 15.04
N ARG A 188 -11.59 9.21 16.02
CA ARG A 188 -12.84 9.37 16.77
C ARG A 188 -13.68 10.55 16.29
N ARG A 189 -13.21 11.29 15.30
CA ARG A 189 -13.95 12.42 14.74
C ARG A 189 -15.07 11.94 13.83
N LYS A 190 -16.13 12.72 13.78
CA LYS A 190 -17.30 12.37 13.00
C LYS A 190 -17.12 12.68 11.52
N VAL A 191 -17.57 11.77 10.68
CA VAL A 191 -17.80 12.05 9.26
C VAL A 191 -19.24 12.53 9.09
N HIS A 192 -19.43 13.53 8.28
CA HIS A 192 -20.75 14.05 7.88
C HIS A 192 -20.62 14.72 6.52
N GLY A 193 -21.71 14.76 5.78
CA GLY A 193 -21.71 15.26 4.40
C GLY A 193 -20.83 14.39 3.47
N LEU A 194 -20.66 14.84 2.26
CA LEU A 194 -19.82 14.18 1.25
C LEU A 194 -18.34 14.45 1.50
N PRO A 195 -17.43 13.51 1.24
CA PRO A 195 -16.00 13.83 1.15
C PRO A 195 -15.76 14.79 -0.02
N VAL A 196 -14.82 15.70 0.16
CA VAL A 196 -14.47 16.67 -0.87
C VAL A 196 -13.35 16.07 -1.73
N LEU A 197 -13.73 15.51 -2.87
CA LEU A 197 -12.79 15.05 -3.88
C LEU A 197 -12.44 16.18 -4.86
N PRO A 198 -11.33 16.08 -5.61
CA PRO A 198 -11.07 16.98 -6.72
C PRO A 198 -12.26 17.00 -7.71
N PRO A 199 -12.55 18.13 -8.36
CA PRO A 199 -13.76 18.28 -9.19
C PRO A 199 -13.93 17.18 -10.26
N ALA A 200 -12.81 16.74 -10.86
CA ALA A 200 -12.83 15.69 -11.87
C ALA A 200 -13.25 14.31 -11.32
N GLN A 201 -13.03 14.06 -10.02
CA GLN A 201 -13.33 12.80 -9.34
C GLN A 201 -14.58 12.87 -8.46
N GLN A 202 -15.19 14.03 -8.27
CA GLN A 202 -16.38 14.19 -7.41
C GLN A 202 -17.54 13.28 -7.85
N SER A 203 -17.69 13.04 -9.16
CA SER A 203 -18.72 12.15 -9.71
C SER A 203 -18.54 10.66 -9.36
N LEU A 204 -17.40 10.27 -8.79
CA LEU A 204 -17.19 8.93 -8.27
C LEU A 204 -18.00 8.65 -7.00
N ILE A 205 -18.36 9.70 -6.25
CA ILE A 205 -19.33 9.59 -5.14
C ILE A 205 -20.74 9.60 -5.74
N ARG A 206 -21.51 8.58 -5.45
CA ARG A 206 -22.80 8.33 -6.10
C ARG A 206 -23.96 8.50 -5.13
N GLU A 207 -24.97 9.18 -5.53
CA GLU A 207 -26.24 9.29 -4.79
C GLU A 207 -27.18 8.11 -5.09
N VAL A 208 -27.01 7.51 -6.29
CA VAL A 208 -27.80 6.37 -6.76
C VAL A 208 -26.88 5.22 -7.13
N PRO A 209 -27.14 3.98 -6.65
CA PRO A 209 -26.35 2.82 -7.00
C PRO A 209 -26.35 2.56 -8.51
N LEU A 210 -25.21 2.25 -9.07
CA LEU A 210 -25.10 1.74 -10.43
C LEU A 210 -25.08 0.22 -10.42
N GLU A 211 -26.07 -0.38 -11.06
CA GLU A 211 -26.12 -1.83 -11.31
C GLU A 211 -25.35 -2.17 -12.59
N VAL A 212 -24.48 -3.19 -12.50
CA VAL A 212 -23.57 -3.60 -13.57
C VAL A 212 -23.71 -5.09 -13.83
N GLY A 213 -23.93 -5.47 -15.08
CA GLY A 213 -24.02 -6.86 -15.50
C GLY A 213 -22.68 -7.42 -16.00
N VAL A 214 -22.52 -8.74 -15.88
CA VAL A 214 -21.36 -9.45 -16.42
C VAL A 214 -21.63 -9.91 -17.84
N VAL A 215 -20.82 -9.46 -18.79
CA VAL A 215 -20.86 -9.92 -20.20
C VAL A 215 -20.11 -11.24 -20.36
N SER A 216 -18.94 -11.34 -19.73
CA SER A 216 -18.15 -12.58 -19.71
C SER A 216 -17.33 -12.69 -18.43
N ALA A 217 -17.09 -13.93 -18.00
CA ALA A 217 -16.26 -14.27 -16.85
C ALA A 217 -15.31 -15.39 -17.24
N ASN A 218 -14.01 -15.13 -17.14
CA ASN A 218 -12.96 -16.08 -17.44
C ASN A 218 -12.12 -16.33 -16.19
N ARG A 219 -12.00 -17.57 -15.77
CA ARG A 219 -11.09 -17.95 -14.69
C ARG A 219 -9.66 -17.79 -15.19
N LEU A 220 -8.84 -17.08 -14.43
CA LEU A 220 -7.41 -16.98 -14.67
C LEU A 220 -6.74 -18.22 -14.06
N HIS A 221 -5.85 -18.85 -14.83
CA HIS A 221 -5.07 -19.98 -14.32
C HIS A 221 -3.88 -19.43 -13.52
N ASN A 222 -3.91 -19.65 -12.22
CA ASN A 222 -2.75 -19.43 -11.36
C ASN A 222 -2.14 -20.80 -11.03
N ASN A 223 -0.84 -20.98 -11.30
CA ASN A 223 -0.10 -22.19 -10.96
C ASN A 223 -0.17 -22.43 -9.45
N ASP A 224 -0.42 -23.65 -9.00
CA ASP A 224 -0.34 -24.19 -7.62
C ASP A 224 -1.06 -23.44 -6.47
N ALA A 225 -1.35 -22.15 -6.60
CA ALA A 225 -2.13 -21.37 -5.64
C ALA A 225 -3.64 -21.61 -5.73
N ASP A 226 -4.10 -22.30 -6.77
CA ASP A 226 -5.52 -22.49 -7.15
C ASP A 226 -6.42 -23.16 -6.09
N LYS A 227 -5.83 -23.69 -5.02
CA LYS A 227 -6.60 -24.32 -3.93
C LYS A 227 -7.08 -23.32 -2.89
N PHE A 228 -6.37 -22.19 -2.74
CA PHE A 228 -6.68 -21.18 -1.72
C PHE A 228 -7.16 -19.85 -2.31
N GLU A 229 -6.76 -19.51 -3.51
CA GLU A 229 -7.18 -18.32 -4.23
C GLU A 229 -7.49 -18.65 -5.69
N CYS A 230 -8.61 -18.18 -6.19
CA CYS A 230 -8.94 -18.23 -7.62
C CYS A 230 -9.33 -16.84 -8.12
N GLN A 231 -8.81 -16.48 -9.27
CA GLN A 231 -9.05 -15.18 -9.87
C GLN A 231 -9.90 -15.31 -11.12
N TYR A 232 -10.77 -14.34 -11.32
CA TYR A 232 -11.63 -14.21 -12.48
C TYR A 232 -11.45 -12.86 -13.13
N ARG A 233 -11.28 -12.85 -14.46
CA ARG A 233 -11.34 -11.64 -15.26
C ARG A 233 -12.75 -11.48 -15.79
N LEU A 234 -13.37 -10.35 -15.46
CA LEU A 234 -14.76 -10.05 -15.81
C LEU A 234 -14.79 -8.92 -16.83
N LYS A 235 -15.62 -9.09 -17.88
CA LYS A 235 -16.05 -7.99 -18.73
C LYS A 235 -17.45 -7.58 -18.31
N LEU A 236 -17.65 -6.28 -18.11
CA LEU A 236 -18.88 -5.67 -17.61
C LEU A 236 -19.58 -4.86 -18.70
N ASP A 237 -20.92 -4.72 -18.59
CA ASP A 237 -21.80 -4.08 -19.58
C ASP A 237 -21.94 -2.55 -19.38
N ARG A 238 -21.13 -1.94 -18.50
CA ARG A 238 -21.11 -0.50 -18.22
C ARG A 238 -19.68 0.01 -18.28
N GLY A 239 -19.52 1.31 -18.59
CA GLY A 239 -18.23 1.91 -18.78
C GLY A 239 -18.14 3.34 -18.26
N ALA A 240 -17.20 4.12 -18.82
CA ALA A 240 -16.94 5.48 -18.39
C ALA A 240 -18.14 6.43 -18.59
N ASN A 241 -18.97 6.20 -19.61
CA ASN A 241 -20.21 6.97 -19.83
C ASN A 241 -21.22 6.79 -18.68
N ASP A 242 -21.14 5.66 -17.95
CA ASP A 242 -21.96 5.38 -16.78
C ASP A 242 -21.27 5.83 -15.47
N GLY A 243 -20.08 6.45 -15.58
CA GLY A 243 -19.28 6.94 -14.46
C GLY A 243 -18.45 5.84 -13.78
N LEU A 244 -18.10 4.75 -14.48
CA LEU A 244 -17.10 3.80 -14.01
C LEU A 244 -15.69 4.30 -14.33
N ALA A 245 -14.76 4.06 -13.41
CA ALA A 245 -13.35 4.37 -13.57
C ALA A 245 -12.48 3.19 -13.16
N ALA A 246 -11.29 3.09 -13.73
CA ALA A 246 -10.28 2.14 -13.27
C ALA A 246 -9.95 2.40 -11.78
N GLY A 247 -9.71 1.34 -11.01
CA GLY A 247 -9.51 1.40 -9.56
C GLY A 247 -10.80 1.34 -8.74
N MET A 248 -12.00 1.58 -9.31
CA MET A 248 -13.25 1.37 -8.59
C MET A 248 -13.45 -0.09 -8.22
N LYS A 249 -14.11 -0.30 -7.07
CA LYS A 249 -14.52 -1.62 -6.60
C LYS A 249 -16.04 -1.72 -6.59
N LEU A 250 -16.56 -2.76 -7.22
CA LEU A 250 -17.98 -3.05 -7.26
C LEU A 250 -18.24 -4.35 -6.50
N VAL A 251 -19.29 -4.40 -5.68
CA VAL A 251 -19.64 -5.60 -4.91
C VAL A 251 -20.72 -6.41 -5.60
N ALA A 252 -20.66 -7.74 -5.43
CA ALA A 252 -21.70 -8.63 -5.95
C ALA A 252 -23.03 -8.38 -5.22
N THR A 253 -24.12 -8.18 -6.00
CA THR A 253 -25.45 -7.99 -5.43
C THR A 253 -25.97 -9.29 -4.81
N GLY A 254 -26.69 -9.16 -3.67
CA GLY A 254 -27.29 -10.30 -2.97
C GLY A 254 -26.33 -11.13 -2.13
N ARG A 255 -25.08 -10.70 -1.94
CA ARG A 255 -24.12 -11.34 -1.03
C ARG A 255 -23.74 -10.46 0.15
N ARG A 256 -23.46 -11.12 1.27
CA ARG A 256 -22.85 -10.48 2.43
C ARG A 256 -21.36 -10.37 2.19
N THR A 257 -20.84 -9.14 2.18
CA THR A 257 -19.44 -8.69 2.31
C THR A 257 -18.32 -9.52 1.66
N GLY A 258 -17.40 -8.85 0.99
CA GLY A 258 -16.07 -9.36 0.65
C GLY A 258 -15.82 -9.66 -0.83
N ASN A 259 -16.85 -9.95 -1.61
CA ASN A 259 -16.67 -10.30 -3.02
C ASN A 259 -16.84 -9.06 -3.91
N TYR A 260 -15.75 -8.41 -4.23
CA TYR A 260 -15.73 -7.27 -5.13
C TYR A 260 -14.89 -7.53 -6.37
N VAL A 261 -15.26 -6.88 -7.47
CA VAL A 261 -14.41 -6.75 -8.65
C VAL A 261 -13.69 -5.42 -8.62
N THR A 262 -12.38 -5.43 -8.77
CA THR A 262 -11.58 -4.22 -8.96
C THR A 262 -11.47 -3.93 -10.44
N LEU A 263 -11.91 -2.77 -10.88
CA LEU A 263 -11.85 -2.36 -12.27
C LEU A 263 -10.41 -2.00 -12.65
N GLU A 264 -9.92 -2.61 -13.73
CA GLU A 264 -8.57 -2.37 -14.26
C GLU A 264 -8.61 -1.39 -15.43
N GLN A 265 -9.64 -1.49 -16.25
CA GLN A 265 -9.78 -0.71 -17.47
C GLN A 265 -11.24 -0.37 -17.74
N THR A 266 -11.49 0.83 -18.28
CA THR A 266 -12.80 1.26 -18.72
C THR A 266 -12.73 1.79 -20.15
N THR A 267 -13.71 1.44 -20.95
CA THR A 267 -14.04 2.09 -22.22
C THR A 267 -15.27 2.99 -22.01
N SER A 268 -15.73 3.65 -23.03
CA SER A 268 -16.97 4.44 -22.93
C SER A 268 -18.18 3.61 -22.47
N THR A 269 -18.29 2.33 -22.89
CA THR A 269 -19.50 1.50 -22.70
C THR A 269 -19.24 0.18 -21.97
N SER A 270 -18.02 -0.13 -21.59
CA SER A 270 -17.69 -1.37 -20.91
C SER A 270 -16.52 -1.19 -19.93
N ALA A 271 -16.39 -2.11 -18.99
CA ALA A 271 -15.24 -2.19 -18.12
C ALA A 271 -14.70 -3.61 -18.05
N VAL A 272 -13.43 -3.73 -17.67
CA VAL A 272 -12.76 -5.00 -17.35
C VAL A 272 -12.19 -4.90 -15.96
N GLY A 273 -12.38 -5.94 -15.17
CA GLY A 273 -11.83 -5.99 -13.82
C GLY A 273 -11.51 -7.40 -13.37
N THR A 274 -10.79 -7.50 -12.27
CA THR A 274 -10.40 -8.77 -11.66
C THR A 274 -11.09 -8.93 -10.30
N MET A 275 -11.54 -10.15 -10.05
CA MET A 275 -12.14 -10.59 -8.81
C MET A 275 -11.40 -11.78 -8.27
N SER A 276 -10.98 -11.71 -7.01
CA SER A 276 -10.39 -12.84 -6.27
C SER A 276 -11.42 -13.47 -5.34
N LEU A 277 -11.44 -14.80 -5.29
CA LEU A 277 -12.18 -15.59 -4.33
C LEU A 277 -11.21 -16.44 -3.53
N TYR A 278 -11.53 -16.76 -2.29
CA TYR A 278 -10.62 -17.44 -1.36
C TYR A 278 -11.26 -18.67 -0.73
N GLY A 279 -10.43 -19.68 -0.46
CA GLY A 279 -10.82 -20.89 0.25
C GLY A 279 -11.97 -21.64 -0.42
N ASP A 280 -13.01 -21.94 0.36
CA ASP A 280 -14.16 -22.74 -0.11
C ASP A 280 -14.93 -22.06 -1.25
N GLU A 281 -14.84 -20.75 -1.40
CA GLU A 281 -15.48 -20.03 -2.51
C GLU A 281 -14.87 -20.39 -3.87
N CYS A 282 -13.60 -20.80 -3.90
CA CYS A 282 -12.93 -21.26 -5.11
C CYS A 282 -13.42 -22.65 -5.57
N THR A 283 -13.81 -23.48 -4.63
CA THR A 283 -14.20 -24.89 -4.86
C THR A 283 -15.71 -25.08 -4.87
N SER A 284 -16.47 -24.20 -4.22
CA SER A 284 -17.93 -24.24 -4.14
C SER A 284 -18.55 -24.01 -5.53
N SER A 285 -19.58 -24.81 -5.82
CA SER A 285 -20.45 -24.58 -6.98
C SER A 285 -21.48 -23.48 -6.76
N ASP A 286 -21.66 -23.04 -5.51
CA ASP A 286 -22.82 -22.24 -5.08
C ASP A 286 -22.77 -20.82 -5.65
N TRP A 287 -21.57 -20.31 -5.93
CA TRP A 287 -21.45 -19.06 -6.64
C TRP A 287 -20.12 -18.97 -7.41
N ARG A 288 -20.25 -18.73 -8.69
CA ARG A 288 -19.14 -18.37 -9.58
C ARG A 288 -19.55 -17.15 -10.38
N PRO A 289 -18.64 -16.20 -10.62
CA PRO A 289 -18.93 -15.11 -11.54
C PRO A 289 -19.42 -15.68 -12.88
N SER A 290 -20.58 -15.24 -13.31
CA SER A 290 -21.21 -15.68 -14.57
C SER A 290 -21.97 -14.51 -15.18
N THR A 291 -22.47 -14.68 -16.40
CA THR A 291 -23.31 -13.66 -17.05
C THR A 291 -24.63 -13.34 -16.32
N LYS A 292 -25.00 -14.15 -15.31
CA LYS A 292 -26.14 -13.88 -14.44
C LYS A 292 -25.75 -13.03 -13.22
N ALA A 293 -24.47 -12.90 -12.93
CA ALA A 293 -24.01 -12.10 -11.80
C ALA A 293 -24.26 -10.59 -12.04
N ARG A 294 -24.58 -9.89 -10.98
CA ARG A 294 -24.73 -8.45 -10.95
C ARG A 294 -23.83 -7.88 -9.88
N PHE A 295 -23.32 -6.70 -10.15
CA PHE A 295 -22.49 -5.94 -9.24
C PHE A 295 -23.08 -4.56 -9.03
N THR A 296 -22.82 -3.93 -7.91
CA THR A 296 -23.25 -2.57 -7.63
C THR A 296 -22.10 -1.72 -7.15
N SER A 297 -22.13 -0.44 -7.53
CA SER A 297 -21.21 0.57 -6.98
C SER A 297 -21.53 0.94 -5.53
N GLY A 298 -22.71 0.55 -5.01
CA GLY A 298 -23.29 1.22 -3.87
C GLY A 298 -23.66 2.67 -4.16
N ALA A 299 -24.22 3.34 -3.16
CA ALA A 299 -24.49 4.77 -3.17
C ALA A 299 -24.21 5.32 -1.77
N TYR A 300 -23.63 6.49 -1.72
CA TYR A 300 -23.40 7.19 -0.47
C TYR A 300 -24.70 7.36 0.29
N ARG A 301 -24.67 7.01 1.56
CA ARG A 301 -25.74 7.32 2.51
C ARG A 301 -25.13 8.12 3.63
N GLU A 302 -25.72 9.26 3.94
CA GLU A 302 -25.27 10.04 5.08
C GLU A 302 -25.34 9.16 6.33
N VAL A 303 -24.18 8.98 6.98
CA VAL A 303 -24.09 8.22 8.21
C VAL A 303 -24.85 9.01 9.28
N SER A 304 -25.92 8.44 9.82
CA SER A 304 -26.62 9.06 10.93
C SER A 304 -25.66 9.25 12.11
N PRO A 305 -25.72 10.38 12.84
CA PRO A 305 -24.89 10.58 14.03
C PRO A 305 -25.03 9.48 15.08
N ASN A 306 -26.10 8.68 14.99
CA ASN A 306 -26.38 7.57 15.89
C ASN A 306 -25.81 6.21 15.43
N ASP A 307 -25.31 6.12 14.20
CA ASP A 307 -24.79 4.87 13.60
C ASP A 307 -23.27 4.78 13.66
N SER A 308 -22.60 5.71 14.36
CA SER A 308 -21.14 5.62 14.57
C SER A 308 -20.84 4.52 15.58
N PRO A 309 -19.96 3.56 15.26
CA PRO A 309 -19.56 2.48 16.16
C PRO A 309 -18.87 2.97 17.41
#